data_3b6a467e72b88861a02bfc69de1237b5
#
_entry.id   3b6a467e72b88861a02bfc69de1237b5
#
_cell.length_a   1.000
_cell.length_b   1.000
_cell.length_c   1.000
_cell.angle_alpha   90.00
_cell.angle_beta   90.00
_cell.angle_gamma   90.00
#
_symmetry.space_group_name_H-M   'P 1'
#
loop_
_entity.id
_entity.type
_entity.pdbx_description
1 polymer ?
#
loop_
_entity_poly.entity_id
_entity_poly.type
_entity_poly.pdbx_seq_one_letter_code
_entity_poly.pdbx_strand_id
1 'polypeptide(L)'
;MTTTLKASNRRKPKILVSDADLPRLVRLAEAIADQSPDLADELLDELERAKVVKAAQLPDTVVRMGSTVAYTVNDGQRKTVTLVFPAEADIAAGRVSILTPIGTALLGLSPGQSMEWTARDGKRHSLTVESVDNDAENDTAA
;
A
#
# COMPACT_ATOMS: atom_id res chain seq x y z
N MET A 1 0.69 -29.59 -1.91
CA MET A 1 1.75 -29.02 -2.43
C MET A 1 1.47 -27.71 -2.94
N THR A 2 1.15 -27.59 -4.15
CA THR A 2 0.78 -26.31 -4.73
C THR A 2 -0.33 -25.65 -3.97
N THR A 3 -1.12 -26.45 -3.27
CA THR A 3 -2.21 -25.91 -2.47
C THR A 3 -1.75 -24.94 -1.42
N THR A 4 -0.60 -25.16 -0.82
CA THR A 4 -0.10 -24.28 0.22
C THR A 4 0.19 -22.88 -0.32
N LEU A 5 0.79 -22.83 -1.49
CA LEU A 5 1.08 -21.55 -2.12
C LEU A 5 -0.19 -20.82 -2.48
N LYS A 6 -1.18 -21.55 -2.98
CA LYS A 6 -2.45 -20.95 -3.33
C LYS A 6 -3.15 -20.39 -2.12
N ALA A 7 -3.07 -21.07 -1.00
CA ALA A 7 -3.69 -20.58 0.22
C ALA A 7 -3.05 -19.28 0.65
N SER A 8 -1.73 -19.20 0.53
CA SER A 8 -1.01 -17.99 0.87
C SER A 8 -1.43 -16.82 -0.02
N ASN A 9 -1.55 -17.09 -1.33
CA ASN A 9 -1.96 -16.06 -2.27
C ASN A 9 -3.37 -15.58 -2.04
N ARG A 10 -4.25 -16.46 -1.60
CA ARG A 10 -5.64 -16.09 -1.35
C ARG A 10 -5.79 -15.13 -0.19
N ARG A 11 -4.81 -15.06 0.70
CA ARG A 11 -4.86 -14.12 1.81
C ARG A 11 -4.62 -12.68 1.37
N LYS A 12 -4.03 -12.52 0.21
CA LYS A 12 -3.76 -11.19 -0.33
C LYS A 12 -4.86 -10.83 -1.30
N PRO A 13 -5.56 -9.73 -1.06
CA PRO A 13 -6.63 -9.31 -1.97
C PRO A 13 -6.04 -8.78 -3.27
N LYS A 14 -6.88 -8.68 -4.27
CA LYS A 14 -6.48 -8.04 -5.51
C LYS A 14 -6.34 -6.56 -5.28
N ILE A 15 -5.28 -5.99 -5.81
CA ILE A 15 -5.05 -4.56 -5.69
C ILE A 15 -5.04 -3.91 -7.06
N LEU A 16 -5.35 -2.63 -7.07
CA LEU A 16 -5.33 -1.82 -8.30
C LEU A 16 -4.29 -0.74 -8.16
N VAL A 17 -3.54 -0.51 -9.24
CA VAL A 17 -2.52 0.55 -9.26
C VAL A 17 -2.68 1.32 -10.55
N SER A 18 -2.56 2.65 -10.48
CA SER A 18 -2.70 3.47 -11.67
C SER A 18 -1.44 3.37 -12.53
N ASP A 19 -1.64 3.52 -13.84
CA ASP A 19 -0.52 3.52 -14.78
C ASP A 19 0.37 4.76 -14.61
N ALA A 20 -0.12 5.78 -13.92
CA ALA A 20 0.70 6.95 -13.60
C ALA A 20 1.64 6.68 -12.44
N ASP A 21 1.19 5.92 -11.43
CA ASP A 21 2.01 5.62 -10.27
C ASP A 21 2.97 4.46 -10.50
N LEU A 22 2.59 3.51 -11.34
CA LEU A 22 3.38 2.29 -11.51
C LEU A 22 4.83 2.55 -11.88
N PRO A 23 5.15 3.36 -12.90
CA PRO A 23 6.55 3.59 -13.25
C PRO A 23 7.32 4.27 -12.14
N ARG A 24 6.69 5.17 -11.42
CA ARG A 24 7.34 5.87 -10.32
C ARG A 24 7.68 4.92 -9.18
N LEU A 25 6.77 4.00 -8.89
CA LEU A 25 6.97 3.03 -7.82
C LEU A 25 8.02 2.00 -8.21
N VAL A 26 8.04 1.58 -9.47
CA VAL A 26 9.06 0.65 -9.94
C VAL A 26 10.45 1.29 -9.83
N ARG A 27 10.57 2.54 -10.26
CA ARG A 27 11.84 3.25 -10.16
C ARG A 27 12.30 3.39 -8.72
N LEU A 28 11.36 3.64 -7.82
CA LEU A 28 11.67 3.74 -6.42
C LEU A 28 12.24 2.44 -5.88
N ALA A 29 11.58 1.32 -6.21
CA ALA A 29 12.05 0.01 -5.78
C ALA A 29 13.44 -0.27 -6.32
N GLU A 30 13.69 0.06 -7.59
CA GLU A 30 15.00 -0.15 -8.18
C GLU A 30 16.06 0.71 -7.52
N ALA A 31 15.70 1.93 -7.15
CA ALA A 31 16.64 2.85 -6.54
C ALA A 31 17.10 2.39 -5.16
N ILE A 32 16.26 1.67 -4.43
CA ILE A 32 16.60 1.23 -3.08
C ILE A 32 17.06 -0.22 -3.01
N ALA A 33 17.08 -0.92 -4.15
CA ALA A 33 17.32 -2.35 -4.16
C ALA A 33 18.67 -2.73 -3.53
N ASP A 34 19.70 -1.91 -3.71
CA ASP A 34 21.01 -2.19 -3.14
C ASP A 34 21.05 -2.00 -1.64
N GLN A 35 20.34 -1.01 -1.15
CA GLN A 35 20.36 -0.66 0.27
C GLN A 35 19.32 -1.42 1.08
N SER A 36 18.19 -1.71 0.47
CA SER A 36 17.08 -2.34 1.17
C SER A 36 16.42 -3.36 0.24
N PRO A 37 17.12 -4.47 -0.08
CA PRO A 37 16.58 -5.43 -1.02
C PRO A 37 15.24 -6.03 -0.59
N ASP A 38 15.04 -6.23 0.71
CA ASP A 38 13.79 -6.81 1.19
C ASP A 38 12.60 -5.87 0.93
N LEU A 39 12.80 -4.58 1.18
CA LEU A 39 11.75 -3.60 0.91
C LEU A 39 11.47 -3.46 -0.57
N ALA A 40 12.53 -3.48 -1.38
CA ALA A 40 12.38 -3.40 -2.82
C ALA A 40 11.60 -4.61 -3.34
N ASP A 41 11.92 -5.80 -2.85
CA ASP A 41 11.25 -7.02 -3.27
C ASP A 41 9.79 -7.00 -2.87
N GLU A 42 9.48 -6.56 -1.66
CA GLU A 42 8.10 -6.48 -1.20
C GLU A 42 7.28 -5.55 -2.06
N LEU A 43 7.83 -4.39 -2.38
CA LEU A 43 7.12 -3.43 -3.22
C LEU A 43 6.93 -3.98 -4.62
N LEU A 44 7.97 -4.56 -5.21
CA LEU A 44 7.87 -5.13 -6.56
C LEU A 44 6.88 -6.27 -6.62
N ASP A 45 6.84 -7.10 -5.58
CA ASP A 45 5.88 -8.20 -5.53
C ASP A 45 4.45 -7.68 -5.55
N GLU A 46 4.17 -6.62 -4.79
CA GLU A 46 2.84 -6.03 -4.80
C GLU A 46 2.50 -5.44 -6.16
N LEU A 47 3.45 -4.78 -6.78
CA LEU A 47 3.23 -4.17 -8.09
C LEU A 47 3.00 -5.22 -9.17
N GLU A 48 3.72 -6.35 -9.10
CA GLU A 48 3.52 -7.43 -10.05
C GLU A 48 2.14 -8.06 -9.93
N ARG A 49 1.65 -8.14 -8.71
CA ARG A 49 0.36 -8.74 -8.42
C ARG A 49 -0.80 -7.81 -8.76
N ALA A 50 -0.52 -6.52 -8.88
CA ALA A 50 -1.54 -5.51 -9.05
C ALA A 50 -2.12 -5.53 -10.46
N LYS A 51 -3.39 -5.19 -10.55
CA LYS A 51 -3.98 -4.90 -11.84
C LYS A 51 -3.74 -3.43 -12.15
N VAL A 52 -3.12 -3.16 -13.27
CA VAL A 52 -2.80 -1.78 -13.67
C VAL A 52 -3.97 -1.22 -14.47
N VAL A 53 -4.46 -0.07 -14.05
CA VAL A 53 -5.54 0.61 -14.74
C VAL A 53 -5.13 2.03 -15.03
N LYS A 54 -5.84 2.67 -15.95
CA LYS A 54 -5.57 4.07 -16.24
C LYS A 54 -5.92 4.92 -15.03
N ALA A 55 -5.11 5.95 -14.79
CA ALA A 55 -5.31 6.80 -13.61
C ALA A 55 -6.73 7.35 -13.56
N ALA A 56 -7.28 7.74 -14.69
CA ALA A 56 -8.63 8.28 -14.74
C ALA A 56 -9.70 7.25 -14.41
N GLN A 57 -9.36 5.97 -14.49
CA GLN A 57 -10.31 4.88 -14.24
C GLN A 57 -10.13 4.25 -12.88
N LEU A 58 -9.12 4.69 -12.12
CA LEU A 58 -8.90 4.16 -10.78
C LEU A 58 -10.01 4.67 -9.87
N PRO A 59 -10.76 3.78 -9.20
CA PRO A 59 -11.82 4.22 -8.30
C PRO A 59 -11.29 5.12 -7.18
N ASP A 60 -12.08 6.09 -6.77
CA ASP A 60 -11.71 7.01 -5.71
C ASP A 60 -11.54 6.31 -4.36
N THR A 61 -12.06 5.11 -4.23
CA THR A 61 -11.99 4.35 -2.98
C THR A 61 -10.78 3.45 -2.89
N VAL A 62 -9.91 3.47 -3.90
CA VAL A 62 -8.70 2.64 -3.89
C VAL A 62 -7.53 3.46 -3.33
N VAL A 63 -6.75 2.83 -2.46
CA VAL A 63 -5.56 3.47 -1.89
C VAL A 63 -4.51 3.67 -2.98
N ARG A 64 -4.09 4.91 -3.17
CA ARG A 64 -3.04 5.25 -4.11
C ARG A 64 -2.10 6.23 -3.43
N MET A 65 -1.05 6.62 -4.13
CA MET A 65 -0.14 7.59 -3.54
C MET A 65 -0.90 8.88 -3.25
N GLY A 66 -0.75 9.36 -2.03
CA GLY A 66 -1.47 10.56 -1.57
C GLY A 66 -2.77 10.28 -0.85
N SER A 67 -3.24 9.04 -0.84
CA SER A 67 -4.50 8.70 -0.16
C SER A 67 -4.37 8.80 1.35
N THR A 68 -5.44 9.28 2.00
CA THR A 68 -5.56 9.20 3.45
C THR A 68 -6.44 8.00 3.78
N VAL A 69 -5.93 7.10 4.59
CA VAL A 69 -6.55 5.80 4.82
C VAL A 69 -6.83 5.60 6.30
N ALA A 70 -8.06 5.22 6.61
CA ALA A 70 -8.41 4.77 7.95
C ALA A 70 -8.46 3.25 7.93
N TYR A 71 -7.75 2.63 8.85
CA TYR A 71 -7.68 1.17 8.91
C TYR A 71 -7.58 0.70 10.36
N THR A 72 -7.95 -0.56 10.58
CA THR A 72 -7.79 -1.19 11.89
C THR A 72 -6.66 -2.21 11.81
N VAL A 73 -5.90 -2.31 12.90
CA VAL A 73 -4.77 -3.23 12.99
C VAL A 73 -5.14 -4.33 13.97
N ASN A 74 -4.98 -5.58 13.54
CA ASN A 74 -5.22 -6.75 14.39
C ASN A 74 -6.58 -6.70 15.10
N ASP A 75 -7.59 -6.19 14.37
CA ASP A 75 -8.98 -6.10 14.86
C ASP A 75 -9.16 -5.24 16.09
N GLY A 76 -8.24 -4.33 16.33
CA GLY A 76 -8.35 -3.52 17.53
C GLY A 76 -8.15 -2.06 17.27
N GLN A 77 -6.93 -1.69 17.05
CA GLN A 77 -6.55 -0.28 17.00
C GLN A 77 -6.84 0.33 15.63
N ARG A 78 -7.58 1.44 15.66
CA ARG A 78 -7.85 2.18 14.43
C ARG A 78 -6.80 3.26 14.25
N LYS A 79 -6.31 3.39 13.04
CA LYS A 79 -5.31 4.40 12.69
C LYS A 79 -5.68 5.08 11.39
N THR A 80 -5.19 6.30 11.22
CA THR A 80 -5.38 7.05 9.98
C THR A 80 -4.03 7.59 9.55
N VAL A 81 -3.65 7.32 8.31
CA VAL A 81 -2.39 7.77 7.75
C VAL A 81 -2.56 8.22 6.33
N THR A 82 -1.60 9.01 5.83
CA THR A 82 -1.55 9.38 4.41
C THR A 82 -0.36 8.67 3.79
N LEU A 83 -0.60 7.96 2.69
CA LEU A 83 0.44 7.20 2.00
C LEU A 83 1.21 8.13 1.07
N VAL A 84 2.53 8.24 1.29
CA VAL A 84 3.33 9.19 0.52
C VAL A 84 4.63 8.54 0.05
N PHE A 85 5.33 9.24 -0.85
CA PHE A 85 6.68 8.85 -1.25
C PHE A 85 7.65 9.19 -0.12
N PRO A 86 8.82 8.53 -0.06
CA PRO A 86 9.72 8.69 1.07
C PRO A 86 10.11 10.14 1.38
N ALA A 87 10.26 10.97 0.36
CA ALA A 87 10.66 12.36 0.58
C ALA A 87 9.63 13.16 1.35
N GLU A 88 8.38 12.69 1.35
CA GLU A 88 7.28 13.39 2.01
C GLU A 88 6.88 12.74 3.33
N ALA A 89 7.56 11.68 3.73
CA ALA A 89 7.21 10.96 4.94
C ALA A 89 7.42 11.81 6.18
N ASP A 90 6.45 11.76 7.08
CA ASP A 90 6.49 12.51 8.33
C ASP A 90 5.53 11.84 9.29
N ILE A 91 6.08 11.00 10.15
CA ILE A 91 5.27 10.19 11.05
C ILE A 91 4.47 11.09 11.99
N ALA A 92 5.05 12.19 12.43
CA ALA A 92 4.35 13.11 13.34
C ALA A 92 3.12 13.72 12.67
N ALA A 93 3.16 13.88 11.35
CA ALA A 93 2.04 14.42 10.59
C ALA A 93 1.13 13.33 10.03
N GLY A 94 1.38 12.07 10.36
CA GLY A 94 0.59 10.96 9.87
C GLY A 94 0.91 10.55 8.44
N ARG A 95 2.07 10.94 7.93
CA ARG A 95 2.48 10.59 6.56
C ARG A 95 3.43 9.41 6.59
N VAL A 96 2.98 8.31 6.00
CA VAL A 96 3.72 7.05 6.01
C VAL A 96 4.28 6.78 4.63
N SER A 97 5.58 6.46 4.58
CA SER A 97 6.24 6.16 3.32
C SER A 97 5.74 4.83 2.74
N ILE A 98 5.61 4.79 1.41
CA ILE A 98 5.33 3.55 0.69
C ILE A 98 6.39 2.48 0.98
N LEU A 99 7.57 2.87 1.38
CA LEU A 99 8.66 1.94 1.65
C LEU A 99 8.59 1.29 3.03
N THR A 100 7.58 1.60 3.82
CA THR A 100 7.38 0.90 5.08
C THR A 100 6.51 -0.33 4.85
N PRO A 101 6.58 -1.34 5.72
CA PRO A 101 5.72 -2.52 5.58
C PRO A 101 4.25 -2.17 5.51
N ILE A 102 3.81 -1.21 6.33
CA ILE A 102 2.40 -0.83 6.35
C ILE A 102 2.03 -0.07 5.08
N GLY A 103 2.93 0.80 4.60
CA GLY A 103 2.68 1.54 3.37
C GLY A 103 2.53 0.62 2.18
N THR A 104 3.43 -0.35 2.06
CA THR A 104 3.35 -1.32 0.98
C THR A 104 2.07 -2.16 1.09
N ALA A 105 1.69 -2.51 2.31
CA ALA A 105 0.49 -3.32 2.52
C ALA A 105 -0.80 -2.57 2.18
N LEU A 106 -0.81 -1.25 2.35
CA LEU A 106 -2.01 -0.44 2.07
C LEU A 106 -2.23 -0.19 0.59
N LEU A 107 -1.16 -0.14 -0.19
CA LEU A 107 -1.27 0.25 -1.60
C LEU A 107 -2.25 -0.62 -2.35
N GLY A 108 -3.18 0.01 -3.05
CA GLY A 108 -4.11 -0.68 -3.93
C GLY A 108 -5.31 -1.32 -3.27
N LEU A 109 -5.43 -1.23 -1.96
CA LEU A 109 -6.56 -1.80 -1.25
C LEU A 109 -7.80 -0.92 -1.35
N SER A 110 -8.95 -1.54 -1.12
CA SER A 110 -10.24 -0.84 -1.08
C SER A 110 -10.88 -1.08 0.29
N PRO A 111 -11.87 -0.25 0.68
CA PRO A 111 -12.55 -0.47 1.95
C PRO A 111 -13.10 -1.89 2.07
N GLY A 112 -12.91 -2.48 3.24
CA GLY A 112 -13.34 -3.83 3.52
C GLY A 112 -12.31 -4.90 3.20
N GLN A 113 -11.25 -4.56 2.47
CA GLN A 113 -10.19 -5.51 2.18
C GLN A 113 -9.18 -5.56 3.30
N SER A 114 -8.60 -6.73 3.50
CA SER A 114 -7.60 -6.95 4.56
C SER A 114 -6.30 -7.43 3.95
N MET A 115 -5.21 -7.14 4.62
CA MET A 115 -3.88 -7.54 4.20
C MET A 115 -3.06 -7.94 5.42
N GLU A 116 -2.28 -9.00 5.28
CA GLU A 116 -1.35 -9.41 6.31
C GLU A 116 0.05 -9.03 5.90
N TRP A 117 0.85 -8.65 6.88
CA TRP A 117 2.27 -8.40 6.63
C TRP A 117 3.08 -8.79 7.85
N THR A 118 4.38 -8.96 7.64
CA THR A 118 5.30 -9.27 8.72
C THR A 118 6.11 -8.02 9.01
N ALA A 119 6.03 -7.55 10.25
CA ALA A 119 6.76 -6.37 10.66
C ALA A 119 8.23 -6.71 10.88
N ARG A 120 9.03 -5.66 11.09
CA ARG A 120 10.47 -5.85 11.28
C ARG A 120 10.81 -6.68 12.51
N ASP A 121 9.91 -6.71 13.48
CA ASP A 121 10.09 -7.51 14.69
C ASP A 121 9.80 -8.99 14.45
N GLY A 122 9.46 -9.36 13.22
CA GLY A 122 9.14 -10.73 12.86
C GLY A 122 7.72 -11.14 13.16
N LYS A 123 6.93 -10.26 13.73
CA LYS A 123 5.55 -10.57 14.08
C LYS A 123 4.62 -10.31 12.92
N ARG A 124 3.61 -11.15 12.81
CA ARG A 124 2.58 -10.98 11.80
C ARG A 124 1.53 -10.01 12.27
N HIS A 125 1.14 -9.16 11.37
CA HIS A 125 0.08 -8.20 11.63
C HIS A 125 -0.94 -8.27 10.51
N SER A 126 -2.16 -7.87 10.81
CA SER A 126 -3.18 -7.74 9.79
C SER A 126 -3.82 -6.37 9.89
N LEU A 127 -4.25 -5.86 8.77
CA LEU A 127 -5.01 -4.62 8.74
C LEU A 127 -6.23 -4.80 7.88
N THR A 128 -7.25 -4.01 8.18
CA THR A 128 -8.46 -3.95 7.37
C THR A 128 -8.74 -2.49 7.05
N VAL A 129 -8.85 -2.16 5.78
CA VAL A 129 -9.12 -0.79 5.35
C VAL A 129 -10.58 -0.48 5.65
N GLU A 130 -10.82 0.63 6.34
CA GLU A 130 -12.18 1.07 6.65
C GLU A 130 -12.66 2.13 5.70
N SER A 131 -11.79 3.10 5.38
CA SER A 131 -12.14 4.14 4.44
C SER A 131 -10.91 4.69 3.76
N VAL A 132 -11.12 5.22 2.56
CA VAL A 132 -10.06 5.82 1.77
C VAL A 132 -10.54 7.19 1.33
N ASP A 133 -9.71 8.20 1.56
CA ASP A 133 -10.04 9.58 1.23
C ASP A 133 -8.99 10.13 0.27
N ASN A 134 -9.42 10.44 -0.92
CA ASN A 134 -8.56 11.05 -1.94
C ASN A 134 -8.89 12.52 -2.17
N ASP A 135 -9.77 13.07 -1.37
CA ASP A 135 -10.22 14.44 -1.54
C ASP A 135 -9.13 15.47 -1.31
N ALA A 136 -8.15 15.13 -0.45
CA ALA A 136 -7.05 16.05 -0.19
C ALA A 136 -6.32 16.40 -1.46
N GLU A 137 -6.20 15.45 -2.38
CA GLU A 137 -5.59 15.69 -3.67
C GLU A 137 -6.39 16.67 -4.49
N ASN A 138 -7.70 16.50 -4.47
CA ASN A 138 -8.59 17.39 -5.21
C ASN A 138 -8.52 18.80 -4.68
N ASP A 139 -8.45 18.95 -3.38
CA ASP A 139 -8.32 20.26 -2.77
C ASP A 139 -7.04 20.94 -3.19
N THR A 140 -5.98 20.19 -3.24
CA THR A 140 -4.69 20.72 -3.65
C THR A 140 -4.72 21.16 -5.10
N ALA A 141 -5.41 20.42 -5.92
CA ALA A 141 -5.52 20.73 -7.33
C ALA A 141 -6.36 21.98 -7.56
N ALA A 142 -7.25 22.25 -6.66
CA ALA A 142 -8.07 23.43 -6.79
C ALA A 142 -7.30 24.67 -6.40
#